data_ad7b2f0176af804fda57965b0dd69bed
#
_entry.id   ad7b2f0176af804fda57965b0dd69bed
#
_cell.length_a   1.000
_cell.length_b   1.000
_cell.length_c   1.000
_cell.angle_alpha   90.00
_cell.angle_beta   90.00
_cell.angle_gamma   90.00
#
_symmetry.space_group_name_H-M   'P 1'
#
loop_
_entity.id
_entity.type
_entity.pdbx_description
1 polymer ?
#
loop_
_entity_poly.entity_id
_entity_poly.type
_entity_poly.pdbx_seq_one_letter_code
_entity_poly.pdbx_strand_id
1 'polypeptide(L)'
;MKHLLTLAFAVSILTASAQPLEQKFGADPLNIPTKREWQKRVRPAVMEFFQSEVYGKVPPTQPAVAFRIIGEGKAFDGKVLRREVEMTIGTSKALILIYLPANHKGKVPVFLGMNFKGNHQTSLDPEITISAHAPRGKELGTDPERGAAVSRWPVEMITEAGYGVVTLYRGDIDPDFDDGFQNGIHPHFYAEGQTKPYADEWGTIGAWAWSLSRVMDYLESDKDIDHKRVAVVGHSRLGKTSLWAGAQDKRFAIVISNDSGCGGAALSMRKYGETVAAINRNFPHWFCDNYNKYSNNEEALWIDQQGLIALIAPRPVYVASASLDDWADPEGEYLSALHASPVYELYGKKGLSSPTMPAINTPVGEGHIGYHLREGRHDINAYDWAQYIRFANRHFFGK
;
A
#
# COMPACT_ATOMS: atom_id res chain seq x y z
N MET A 1 -33.07 45.65 -48.71
CA MET A 1 -33.44 44.89 -47.50
C MET A 1 -33.01 43.44 -47.74
N LYS A 2 -31.91 43.04 -47.16
CA LYS A 2 -31.39 41.65 -47.27
C LYS A 2 -31.64 41.00 -45.91
N HIS A 3 -32.46 39.95 -45.86
CA HIS A 3 -32.68 39.16 -44.66
C HIS A 3 -31.54 38.12 -44.53
N LEU A 4 -30.75 38.22 -43.50
CA LEU A 4 -29.85 37.16 -43.05
C LEU A 4 -30.65 36.14 -42.22
N LEU A 5 -30.73 34.91 -42.73
CA LEU A 5 -31.19 33.77 -41.93
C LEU A 5 -30.01 33.23 -41.13
N THR A 6 -30.04 33.33 -39.81
CA THR A 6 -29.08 32.69 -38.94
C THR A 6 -29.57 31.28 -38.61
N LEU A 7 -28.92 30.24 -39.14
CA LEU A 7 -29.16 28.85 -38.78
C LEU A 7 -28.41 28.58 -37.43
N ALA A 8 -29.16 28.34 -36.38
CA ALA A 8 -28.63 27.83 -35.12
C ALA A 8 -28.50 26.31 -35.22
N PHE A 9 -27.26 25.81 -35.23
CA PHE A 9 -26.98 24.39 -35.08
C PHE A 9 -27.06 24.03 -33.57
N ALA A 10 -28.09 23.31 -33.19
CA ALA A 10 -28.18 22.70 -31.88
C ALA A 10 -27.30 21.44 -31.87
N VAL A 11 -26.13 21.52 -31.23
CA VAL A 11 -25.30 20.33 -30.94
C VAL A 11 -25.96 19.60 -29.76
N SER A 12 -26.68 18.55 -30.03
CA SER A 12 -27.15 17.62 -29.00
C SER A 12 -25.96 16.80 -28.50
N ILE A 13 -25.41 17.19 -27.35
CA ILE A 13 -24.45 16.36 -26.62
C ILE A 13 -25.26 15.20 -26.03
N LEU A 14 -25.26 14.05 -26.70
CA LEU A 14 -25.68 12.79 -26.11
C LEU A 14 -24.69 12.42 -25.01
N THR A 15 -25.01 12.76 -23.76
CA THR A 15 -24.36 12.16 -22.61
C THR A 15 -24.79 10.69 -22.57
N ALA A 16 -23.96 9.81 -23.09
CA ALA A 16 -24.11 8.39 -22.87
C ALA A 16 -24.00 8.19 -21.35
N SER A 17 -25.13 7.94 -20.66
CA SER A 17 -25.11 7.54 -19.27
C SER A 17 -24.30 6.24 -19.18
N ALA A 18 -23.19 6.26 -18.47
CA ALA A 18 -22.42 5.05 -18.23
C ALA A 18 -23.34 4.03 -17.54
N GLN A 19 -23.47 2.84 -18.13
CA GLN A 19 -24.24 1.77 -17.48
C GLN A 19 -23.60 1.46 -16.12
N PRO A 20 -24.42 1.23 -15.08
CA PRO A 20 -23.92 0.78 -13.79
C PRO A 20 -22.96 -0.43 -13.96
N LEU A 21 -21.88 -0.45 -13.20
CA LEU A 21 -20.83 -1.48 -13.33
C LEU A 21 -21.40 -2.90 -13.15
N GLU A 22 -22.36 -3.08 -12.26
CA GLU A 22 -23.05 -4.34 -12.05
C GLU A 22 -23.79 -4.82 -13.30
N GLN A 23 -24.46 -3.94 -14.03
CA GLN A 23 -25.11 -4.28 -15.30
C GLN A 23 -24.11 -4.66 -16.38
N LYS A 24 -22.91 -4.09 -16.33
CA LYS A 24 -21.85 -4.33 -17.32
C LYS A 24 -21.05 -5.61 -17.05
N PHE A 25 -20.84 -5.98 -15.79
CA PHE A 25 -19.92 -7.05 -15.37
C PHE A 25 -20.59 -8.14 -14.50
N GLY A 26 -21.86 -8.01 -14.13
CA GLY A 26 -22.60 -8.93 -13.26
C GLY A 26 -22.34 -8.70 -11.77
N ALA A 27 -23.07 -9.45 -10.95
CA ALA A 27 -23.00 -9.35 -9.49
C ALA A 27 -21.69 -9.91 -8.90
N ASP A 28 -21.01 -10.82 -9.62
CA ASP A 28 -19.67 -11.29 -9.24
C ASP A 28 -18.67 -10.91 -10.33
N PRO A 29 -18.02 -9.75 -10.20
CA PRO A 29 -17.11 -9.23 -11.21
C PRO A 29 -15.80 -10.03 -11.33
N LEU A 30 -15.49 -10.95 -10.41
CA LEU A 30 -14.33 -11.83 -10.47
C LEU A 30 -14.63 -13.22 -11.04
N ASN A 31 -15.89 -13.55 -11.29
CA ASN A 31 -16.29 -14.75 -12.05
C ASN A 31 -16.06 -14.54 -13.56
N ILE A 32 -14.80 -14.63 -13.95
CA ILE A 32 -14.33 -14.23 -15.28
C ILE A 32 -13.87 -15.46 -16.07
N PRO A 33 -14.39 -15.68 -17.27
CA PRO A 33 -14.11 -16.91 -18.03
C PRO A 33 -12.70 -16.95 -18.62
N THR A 34 -12.05 -15.80 -18.86
CA THR A 34 -10.76 -15.77 -19.54
C THR A 34 -9.82 -14.68 -19.01
N LYS A 35 -8.51 -14.98 -19.05
CA LYS A 35 -7.44 -14.02 -18.78
C LYS A 35 -7.54 -12.76 -19.67
N ARG A 36 -7.95 -12.92 -20.95
CA ARG A 36 -8.09 -11.78 -21.87
C ARG A 36 -9.19 -10.83 -21.42
N GLU A 37 -10.31 -11.36 -20.95
CA GLU A 37 -11.42 -10.55 -20.44
C GLU A 37 -11.03 -9.82 -19.16
N TRP A 38 -10.37 -10.53 -18.22
CA TRP A 38 -9.80 -9.88 -17.06
C TRP A 38 -8.91 -8.70 -17.46
N GLN A 39 -7.91 -8.94 -18.28
CA GLN A 39 -6.89 -7.92 -18.62
C GLN A 39 -7.46 -6.73 -19.39
N LYS A 40 -8.44 -6.96 -20.28
CA LYS A 40 -8.91 -5.94 -21.21
C LYS A 40 -10.16 -5.19 -20.77
N ARG A 41 -10.99 -5.80 -19.91
CA ARG A 41 -12.28 -5.25 -19.52
C ARG A 41 -12.42 -5.09 -18.00
N VAL A 42 -12.28 -6.19 -17.25
CA VAL A 42 -12.60 -6.19 -15.82
C VAL A 42 -11.54 -5.49 -15.01
N ARG A 43 -10.26 -5.85 -15.17
CA ARG A 43 -9.16 -5.22 -14.42
C ARG A 43 -9.12 -3.69 -14.55
N PRO A 44 -9.24 -3.08 -15.74
CA PRO A 44 -9.32 -1.62 -15.85
C PRO A 44 -10.52 -1.03 -15.09
N ALA A 45 -11.68 -1.69 -15.12
CA ALA A 45 -12.86 -1.22 -14.41
C ALA A 45 -12.71 -1.34 -12.88
N VAL A 46 -12.12 -2.43 -12.39
CA VAL A 46 -11.79 -2.62 -10.97
C VAL A 46 -10.77 -1.55 -10.51
N MET A 47 -9.74 -1.29 -11.31
CA MET A 47 -8.77 -0.24 -11.02
C MET A 47 -9.43 1.13 -10.94
N GLU A 48 -10.25 1.48 -11.93
CA GLU A 48 -10.99 2.75 -11.97
C GLU A 48 -11.92 2.89 -10.76
N PHE A 49 -12.60 1.80 -10.36
CA PHE A 49 -13.45 1.81 -9.17
C PHE A 49 -12.66 2.17 -7.90
N PHE A 50 -11.55 1.50 -7.64
CA PHE A 50 -10.72 1.81 -6.46
C PHE A 50 -10.10 3.20 -6.54
N GLN A 51 -9.76 3.68 -7.74
CA GLN A 51 -9.23 5.03 -7.96
C GLN A 51 -10.30 6.12 -7.77
N SER A 52 -11.54 5.89 -8.21
CA SER A 52 -12.56 6.94 -8.17
C SER A 52 -13.39 6.91 -6.89
N GLU A 53 -13.54 5.73 -6.26
CA GLU A 53 -14.52 5.52 -5.19
C GLU A 53 -13.90 5.19 -3.83
N VAL A 54 -12.61 4.80 -3.77
CA VAL A 54 -11.99 4.37 -2.51
C VAL A 54 -10.75 5.19 -2.15
N TYR A 55 -9.66 5.03 -2.90
CA TYR A 55 -8.37 5.65 -2.54
C TYR A 55 -8.16 7.03 -3.18
N GLY A 56 -8.88 7.33 -4.25
CA GLY A 56 -8.75 8.53 -5.04
C GLY A 56 -7.67 8.47 -6.11
N LYS A 57 -7.85 9.25 -7.15
CA LYS A 57 -6.92 9.41 -8.28
C LYS A 57 -5.76 10.30 -7.89
N VAL A 58 -4.57 9.94 -8.33
CA VAL A 58 -3.43 10.85 -8.29
C VAL A 58 -3.71 12.01 -9.26
N PRO A 59 -3.60 13.29 -8.83
CA PRO A 59 -3.78 14.42 -9.71
C PRO A 59 -2.81 14.37 -10.90
N PRO A 60 -3.22 14.87 -12.07
CA PRO A 60 -2.41 14.79 -13.30
C PRO A 60 -1.13 15.63 -13.24
N THR A 61 -1.20 16.79 -12.58
CA THR A 61 -0.02 17.64 -12.36
C THR A 61 0.79 17.08 -11.20
N GLN A 62 2.04 16.72 -11.48
CA GLN A 62 2.92 16.13 -10.46
C GLN A 62 4.16 17.01 -10.29
N PRO A 63 4.61 17.24 -9.05
CA PRO A 63 5.85 17.95 -8.76
C PRO A 63 7.06 17.14 -9.21
N ALA A 64 8.18 17.84 -9.42
CA ALA A 64 9.46 17.18 -9.62
C ALA A 64 9.87 16.42 -8.35
N VAL A 65 10.46 15.23 -8.54
CA VAL A 65 11.02 14.41 -7.47
C VAL A 65 12.52 14.27 -7.69
N ALA A 66 13.29 14.52 -6.64
CA ALA A 66 14.74 14.39 -6.67
C ALA A 66 15.25 13.60 -5.47
N PHE A 67 16.41 12.96 -5.63
CA PHE A 67 17.03 12.13 -4.60
C PHE A 67 18.47 12.56 -4.35
N ARG A 68 18.88 12.56 -3.09
CA ARG A 68 20.23 12.88 -2.67
C ARG A 68 20.65 12.00 -1.50
N ILE A 69 21.75 11.26 -1.62
CA ILE A 69 22.34 10.53 -0.49
C ILE A 69 22.83 11.58 0.52
N ILE A 70 22.40 11.47 1.77
CA ILE A 70 22.75 12.39 2.85
C ILE A 70 23.64 11.75 3.92
N GLY A 71 23.70 10.41 3.97
CA GLY A 71 24.50 9.68 4.93
C GLY A 71 24.74 8.23 4.50
N GLU A 72 25.93 7.73 4.77
CA GLU A 72 26.28 6.33 4.61
C GLU A 72 27.20 5.90 5.78
N GLY A 73 27.08 4.64 6.19
CA GLY A 73 27.87 4.10 7.27
C GLY A 73 27.64 2.63 7.53
N LYS A 74 28.25 2.11 8.57
CA LYS A 74 28.05 0.75 9.07
C LYS A 74 27.22 0.80 10.33
N ALA A 75 26.32 -0.17 10.48
CA ALA A 75 25.48 -0.36 11.66
C ALA A 75 25.57 -1.83 12.12
N PHE A 76 25.00 -2.14 13.29
CA PHE A 76 24.96 -3.49 13.86
C PHE A 76 26.35 -4.16 13.87
N ASP A 77 27.31 -3.54 14.55
CA ASP A 77 28.70 -4.00 14.65
C ASP A 77 29.38 -4.26 13.30
N GLY A 78 29.01 -3.49 12.27
CA GLY A 78 29.57 -3.58 10.94
C GLY A 78 28.95 -4.68 10.06
N LYS A 79 27.93 -5.38 10.52
CA LYS A 79 27.23 -6.43 9.76
C LYS A 79 26.31 -5.85 8.69
N VAL A 80 25.87 -4.60 8.83
CA VAL A 80 24.90 -3.94 7.97
C VAL A 80 25.46 -2.61 7.47
N LEU A 81 25.21 -2.32 6.20
CA LEU A 81 25.46 -1.00 5.59
C LEU A 81 24.19 -0.16 5.75
N ARG A 82 24.32 1.03 6.32
CA ARG A 82 23.27 2.05 6.35
C ARG A 82 23.47 3.04 5.22
N ARG A 83 22.38 3.44 4.56
CA ARG A 83 22.32 4.58 3.67
C ARG A 83 21.06 5.38 3.96
N GLU A 84 21.18 6.69 4.00
CA GLU A 84 20.06 7.61 4.10
C GLU A 84 19.96 8.45 2.83
N VAL A 85 18.76 8.57 2.31
CA VAL A 85 18.48 9.30 1.07
C VAL A 85 17.37 10.30 1.35
N GLU A 86 17.66 11.57 1.08
CA GLU A 86 16.63 12.61 1.05
C GLU A 86 15.89 12.55 -0.30
N MET A 87 14.58 12.33 -0.23
CA MET A 87 13.66 12.46 -1.36
C MET A 87 12.97 13.82 -1.24
N THR A 88 13.13 14.66 -2.26
CA THR A 88 12.47 15.97 -2.36
C THR A 88 11.29 15.87 -3.32
N ILE A 89 10.11 16.31 -2.88
CA ILE A 89 8.86 16.34 -3.65
C ILE A 89 8.34 17.78 -3.64
N GLY A 90 8.55 18.50 -4.75
CA GLY A 90 8.35 19.96 -4.73
C GLY A 90 9.27 20.63 -3.70
N THR A 91 8.70 21.15 -2.61
CA THR A 91 9.45 21.71 -1.47
C THR A 91 9.46 20.80 -0.24
N SER A 92 8.66 19.74 -0.24
CA SER A 92 8.60 18.76 0.86
C SER A 92 9.75 17.78 0.78
N LYS A 93 10.18 17.28 1.95
CA LYS A 93 11.30 16.34 2.08
C LYS A 93 10.89 15.12 2.88
N ALA A 94 11.29 13.95 2.40
CA ALA A 94 11.15 12.68 3.10
C ALA A 94 12.50 11.98 3.19
N LEU A 95 12.75 11.28 4.31
CA LEU A 95 13.98 10.55 4.54
C LEU A 95 13.75 9.06 4.32
N ILE A 96 14.49 8.48 3.37
CA ILE A 96 14.51 7.04 3.11
C ILE A 96 15.71 6.45 3.84
N LEU A 97 15.48 5.48 4.71
CA LEU A 97 16.49 4.69 5.38
C LEU A 97 16.65 3.35 4.68
N ILE A 98 17.87 2.98 4.35
CA ILE A 98 18.22 1.74 3.67
C ILE A 98 19.26 0.99 4.50
N TYR A 99 18.96 -0.27 4.80
CA TYR A 99 19.89 -1.21 5.39
C TYR A 99 20.15 -2.38 4.45
N LEU A 100 21.42 -2.68 4.17
CA LEU A 100 21.84 -3.81 3.33
C LEU A 100 22.83 -4.69 4.10
N PRO A 101 22.85 -6.02 3.89
CA PRO A 101 23.90 -6.88 4.45
C PRO A 101 25.29 -6.39 4.03
N ALA A 102 26.22 -6.21 4.95
CA ALA A 102 27.55 -5.66 4.64
C ALA A 102 28.37 -6.58 3.72
N ASN A 103 28.14 -7.90 3.78
CA ASN A 103 28.89 -8.90 3.02
C ASN A 103 28.16 -9.34 1.75
N HIS A 104 27.22 -8.54 1.22
CA HIS A 104 26.48 -8.95 0.03
C HIS A 104 27.38 -9.10 -1.20
N LYS A 105 27.08 -10.11 -2.00
CA LYS A 105 27.69 -10.31 -3.31
C LYS A 105 26.65 -10.04 -4.39
N GLY A 106 26.83 -8.96 -5.13
CA GLY A 106 25.84 -8.54 -6.14
C GLY A 106 24.67 -7.76 -5.53
N LYS A 107 23.61 -7.61 -6.31
CA LYS A 107 22.44 -6.80 -5.93
C LYS A 107 21.56 -7.50 -4.90
N VAL A 108 21.08 -6.75 -3.91
CA VAL A 108 20.32 -7.24 -2.75
C VAL A 108 18.81 -7.05 -2.98
N PRO A 109 17.99 -8.10 -2.86
CA PRO A 109 16.54 -7.96 -2.79
C PRO A 109 16.14 -7.24 -1.50
N VAL A 110 15.06 -6.45 -1.52
CA VAL A 110 14.68 -5.63 -0.38
C VAL A 110 13.20 -5.76 -0.01
N PHE A 111 12.91 -5.57 1.27
CA PHE A 111 11.58 -5.24 1.76
C PHE A 111 11.48 -3.71 1.89
N LEU A 112 10.46 -3.14 1.26
CA LEU A 112 10.15 -1.71 1.29
C LEU A 112 8.84 -1.48 2.03
N GLY A 113 8.85 -0.65 3.05
CA GLY A 113 7.64 -0.27 3.77
C GLY A 113 7.76 1.07 4.47
N MET A 114 6.64 1.64 4.85
CA MET A 114 6.61 2.86 5.66
C MET A 114 6.61 2.52 7.15
N ASN A 115 7.14 3.43 7.96
CA ASN A 115 7.06 3.36 9.41
C ASN A 115 6.15 4.46 10.00
N PHE A 116 5.73 4.27 11.26
CA PHE A 116 4.66 5.08 11.86
C PHE A 116 5.12 6.40 12.46
N LYS A 117 6.36 6.50 12.95
CA LYS A 117 6.76 7.63 13.79
C LYS A 117 8.17 8.18 13.52
N GLY A 118 8.84 7.64 12.51
CA GLY A 118 10.16 8.08 12.10
C GLY A 118 11.18 6.95 11.99
N ASN A 119 12.13 7.11 11.09
CA ASN A 119 13.14 6.09 10.81
C ASN A 119 13.97 5.73 12.05
N HIS A 120 14.25 6.69 12.93
CA HIS A 120 15.00 6.50 14.18
C HIS A 120 14.33 5.51 15.15
N GLN A 121 13.01 5.31 15.05
CA GLN A 121 12.33 4.32 15.89
C GLN A 121 12.53 2.88 15.41
N THR A 122 12.91 2.67 14.15
CA THR A 122 13.05 1.33 13.56
C THR A 122 14.34 0.62 13.98
N SER A 123 15.29 1.34 14.57
CA SER A 123 16.59 0.81 14.98
C SER A 123 17.18 1.62 16.12
N LEU A 124 18.07 0.99 16.90
CA LEU A 124 18.88 1.65 17.92
C LEU A 124 20.12 2.40 17.33
N ASP A 125 20.35 2.32 16.04
CA ASP A 125 21.47 2.99 15.36
C ASP A 125 21.44 4.51 15.63
N PRO A 126 22.42 5.07 16.34
CA PRO A 126 22.43 6.48 16.74
C PRO A 126 22.58 7.44 15.57
N GLU A 127 23.09 6.97 14.46
CA GLU A 127 23.40 7.77 13.29
C GLU A 127 22.20 8.01 12.36
N ILE A 128 21.02 7.41 12.65
CA ILE A 128 19.81 7.67 11.87
C ILE A 128 19.36 9.10 12.10
N THR A 129 19.19 9.82 11.01
CA THR A 129 18.62 11.18 11.00
C THR A 129 17.18 11.17 11.47
N ILE A 130 16.85 12.04 12.43
CA ILE A 130 15.46 12.23 12.88
C ILE A 130 14.77 13.17 11.91
N SER A 131 13.65 12.73 11.33
CA SER A 131 12.82 13.58 10.47
C SER A 131 12.34 14.82 11.22
N ALA A 132 12.25 15.95 10.51
CA ALA A 132 11.69 17.19 11.04
C ALA A 132 10.20 17.05 11.43
N HIS A 133 9.49 16.11 10.81
CA HIS A 133 8.07 15.82 11.04
C HIS A 133 7.84 14.70 12.06
N ALA A 134 8.89 14.01 12.52
CA ALA A 134 8.75 12.97 13.51
C ALA A 134 8.20 13.53 14.83
N PRO A 135 7.32 12.78 15.51
CA PRO A 135 6.84 13.18 16.83
C PRO A 135 8.03 13.40 17.76
N ARG A 136 8.10 14.57 18.37
CA ARG A 136 9.13 14.89 19.35
C ARG A 136 8.61 14.55 20.74
N GLY A 137 9.50 14.05 21.60
CA GLY A 137 9.17 13.86 23.01
C GLY A 137 8.85 15.18 23.73
N LYS A 138 8.43 15.07 24.98
CA LYS A 138 8.02 16.21 25.80
C LYS A 138 9.12 17.26 26.02
N GLU A 139 10.41 16.88 25.83
CA GLU A 139 11.56 17.76 25.93
C GLU A 139 12.17 18.00 24.56
N LEU A 140 12.24 19.26 24.13
CA LEU A 140 12.89 19.66 22.89
C LEU A 140 14.38 19.25 22.91
N GLY A 141 14.81 18.46 21.91
CA GLY A 141 16.21 18.07 21.75
C GLY A 141 16.57 16.71 22.33
N THR A 142 15.69 16.03 23.04
CA THR A 142 15.89 14.61 23.37
C THR A 142 15.52 13.74 22.16
N ASP A 143 16.18 12.57 22.02
CA ASP A 143 15.85 11.54 21.05
C ASP A 143 14.80 10.59 21.66
N PRO A 144 13.53 10.98 21.67
CA PRO A 144 12.54 10.22 22.39
C PRO A 144 12.17 9.01 21.54
N GLU A 145 12.37 7.86 22.06
CA GLU A 145 11.87 6.65 21.47
C GLU A 145 12.72 6.07 20.30
N ARG A 146 14.02 6.44 20.19
CA ARG A 146 14.92 5.72 19.29
C ARG A 146 14.86 4.23 19.60
N GLY A 147 14.63 3.41 18.54
CA GLY A 147 14.49 1.98 18.67
C GLY A 147 13.16 1.49 19.26
N ALA A 148 12.17 2.35 19.53
CA ALA A 148 10.90 1.95 20.10
C ALA A 148 10.09 0.96 19.23
N ALA A 149 10.41 0.86 17.94
CA ALA A 149 9.74 -0.05 16.99
C ALA A 149 10.68 -1.14 16.45
N VAL A 150 11.79 -1.46 17.12
CA VAL A 150 12.73 -2.52 16.66
C VAL A 150 12.08 -3.89 16.55
N SER A 151 11.07 -4.20 17.40
CA SER A 151 10.33 -5.44 17.32
C SER A 151 9.52 -5.57 16.02
N ARG A 152 9.10 -4.43 15.45
CA ARG A 152 8.39 -4.35 14.17
C ARG A 152 9.31 -4.34 12.96
N TRP A 153 10.57 -4.00 13.16
CA TRP A 153 11.61 -3.91 12.13
C TRP A 153 12.85 -4.70 12.54
N PRO A 154 12.80 -6.05 12.54
CA PRO A 154 13.94 -6.87 12.96
C PRO A 154 15.04 -6.87 11.86
N VAL A 155 15.76 -5.76 11.75
CA VAL A 155 16.74 -5.48 10.69
C VAL A 155 17.79 -6.59 10.59
N GLU A 156 18.34 -7.05 11.73
CA GLU A 156 19.36 -8.11 11.74
C GLU A 156 18.79 -9.41 11.14
N MET A 157 17.60 -9.84 11.56
CA MET A 157 16.96 -11.04 11.05
C MET A 157 16.75 -10.96 9.53
N ILE A 158 16.30 -9.81 9.03
CA ILE A 158 16.04 -9.59 7.60
C ILE A 158 17.34 -9.59 6.81
N THR A 159 18.38 -8.91 7.33
CA THR A 159 19.68 -8.82 6.64
C THR A 159 20.48 -10.12 6.71
N GLU A 160 20.40 -10.88 7.79
CA GLU A 160 20.95 -12.22 7.90
C GLU A 160 20.31 -13.21 6.92
N ALA A 161 19.03 -13.01 6.59
CA ALA A 161 18.34 -13.78 5.55
C ALA A 161 18.73 -13.36 4.11
N GLY A 162 19.60 -12.36 3.96
CA GLY A 162 20.10 -11.90 2.65
C GLY A 162 19.25 -10.81 1.99
N TYR A 163 18.35 -10.19 2.72
CA TYR A 163 17.51 -9.09 2.23
C TYR A 163 17.97 -7.75 2.80
N GLY A 164 17.68 -6.67 2.10
CA GLY A 164 17.76 -5.33 2.66
C GLY A 164 16.42 -4.87 3.22
N VAL A 165 16.46 -3.81 4.02
CA VAL A 165 15.31 -3.09 4.55
C VAL A 165 15.33 -1.68 4.00
N VAL A 166 14.22 -1.23 3.43
CA VAL A 166 14.02 0.16 2.98
C VAL A 166 12.79 0.69 3.68
N THR A 167 12.93 1.79 4.40
CA THR A 167 11.79 2.38 5.10
C THR A 167 11.83 3.90 5.05
N LEU A 168 10.64 4.51 5.14
CA LEU A 168 10.49 5.95 5.26
C LEU A 168 9.32 6.26 6.22
N TYR A 169 9.40 7.41 6.85
CA TYR A 169 8.35 7.86 7.75
C TYR A 169 7.14 8.39 6.97
N ARG A 170 5.94 7.83 7.24
CA ARG A 170 4.71 8.24 6.56
C ARG A 170 4.37 9.74 6.73
N GLY A 171 4.70 10.31 7.90
CA GLY A 171 4.45 11.71 8.21
C GLY A 171 5.35 12.69 7.46
N ASP A 172 6.42 12.21 6.81
CA ASP A 172 7.20 13.04 5.88
C ASP A 172 6.47 13.24 4.54
N ILE A 173 5.51 12.37 4.24
CA ILE A 173 4.70 12.43 3.03
C ILE A 173 3.38 13.16 3.30
N ASP A 174 2.64 12.65 4.25
CA ASP A 174 1.37 13.24 4.67
C ASP A 174 1.10 12.90 6.14
N PRO A 175 0.78 13.88 6.99
CA PRO A 175 0.53 13.63 8.40
C PRO A 175 -0.73 12.79 8.59
N ASP A 176 -0.74 11.94 9.63
CA ASP A 176 -1.87 11.05 9.89
C ASP A 176 -2.88 11.71 10.84
N PHE A 177 -3.39 12.83 10.44
CA PHE A 177 -4.52 13.54 11.06
C PHE A 177 -5.20 14.42 10.03
N ASP A 178 -6.48 14.68 10.24
CA ASP A 178 -7.27 15.53 9.36
C ASP A 178 -6.87 17.00 9.55
N ASP A 179 -6.07 17.50 8.64
CA ASP A 179 -5.63 18.90 8.57
C ASP A 179 -6.18 19.64 7.34
N GLY A 180 -7.16 19.03 6.66
CA GLY A 180 -7.70 19.53 5.40
C GLY A 180 -6.68 19.43 4.25
N PHE A 181 -5.70 18.54 4.33
CA PHE A 181 -4.64 18.31 3.33
C PHE A 181 -3.77 19.54 3.07
N GLN A 182 -3.45 20.30 4.12
CA GLN A 182 -2.65 21.52 4.03
C GLN A 182 -1.17 21.29 4.35
N ASN A 183 -0.86 20.22 5.11
CA ASN A 183 0.50 19.86 5.49
C ASN A 183 0.94 18.59 4.76
N GLY A 184 1.94 18.33 4.23
CA GLY A 184 2.34 17.15 3.44
C GLY A 184 2.50 17.48 1.98
N ILE A 185 2.32 16.49 1.12
CA ILE A 185 2.59 16.65 -0.31
C ILE A 185 1.40 17.11 -1.15
N HIS A 186 0.17 17.01 -0.63
CA HIS A 186 -1.05 17.34 -1.39
C HIS A 186 -1.01 18.73 -2.04
N PRO A 187 -0.57 19.82 -1.35
CA PRO A 187 -0.53 21.15 -1.96
C PRO A 187 0.34 21.27 -3.21
N HIS A 188 1.34 20.37 -3.38
CA HIS A 188 2.18 20.38 -4.59
C HIS A 188 1.48 19.83 -5.84
N PHE A 189 0.30 19.23 -5.65
CA PHE A 189 -0.50 18.63 -6.73
C PHE A 189 -1.72 19.44 -7.10
N TYR A 190 -2.03 20.50 -6.34
CA TYR A 190 -3.22 21.31 -6.56
C TYR A 190 -3.15 22.09 -7.86
N ALA A 191 -4.28 22.12 -8.56
CA ALA A 191 -4.49 23.03 -9.68
C ALA A 191 -4.61 24.48 -9.17
N GLU A 192 -4.52 25.43 -10.07
CA GLU A 192 -4.70 26.85 -9.72
C GLU A 192 -6.08 27.08 -9.06
N GLY A 193 -6.06 27.67 -7.87
CA GLY A 193 -7.25 27.92 -7.06
C GLY A 193 -7.79 26.72 -6.27
N GLN A 194 -7.21 25.52 -6.41
CA GLN A 194 -7.56 24.36 -5.61
C GLN A 194 -6.92 24.45 -4.21
N THR A 195 -7.68 24.15 -3.18
CA THR A 195 -7.22 24.19 -1.78
C THR A 195 -7.36 22.88 -1.03
N LYS A 196 -8.02 21.88 -1.64
CA LYS A 196 -8.15 20.51 -1.12
C LYS A 196 -8.39 19.54 -2.30
N PRO A 197 -8.21 18.23 -2.11
CA PRO A 197 -8.55 17.24 -3.13
C PRO A 197 -10.01 17.33 -3.57
N TYR A 198 -10.30 17.05 -4.84
CA TYR A 198 -11.65 16.82 -5.31
C TYR A 198 -12.18 15.48 -4.79
N ALA A 199 -13.49 15.24 -4.90
CA ALA A 199 -14.15 14.06 -4.29
C ALA A 199 -13.61 12.71 -4.78
N ASP A 200 -13.05 12.63 -5.98
CA ASP A 200 -12.41 11.46 -6.56
C ASP A 200 -10.87 11.55 -6.61
N GLU A 201 -10.30 12.57 -6.01
CA GLU A 201 -8.85 12.67 -5.83
C GLU A 201 -8.40 12.03 -4.52
N TRP A 202 -7.15 11.69 -4.46
CA TRP A 202 -6.54 10.86 -3.44
C TRP A 202 -6.61 11.43 -2.01
N GLY A 203 -6.86 10.54 -1.05
CA GLY A 203 -6.62 10.78 0.36
C GLY A 203 -5.18 10.44 0.76
N THR A 204 -4.92 10.50 2.03
CA THR A 204 -3.59 10.25 2.64
C THR A 204 -3.02 8.88 2.28
N ILE A 205 -3.84 7.79 2.27
CA ILE A 205 -3.38 6.46 1.85
C ILE A 205 -2.92 6.47 0.38
N GLY A 206 -3.62 7.22 -0.48
CA GLY A 206 -3.22 7.42 -1.87
C GLY A 206 -1.85 8.08 -1.99
N ALA A 207 -1.61 9.15 -1.20
CA ALA A 207 -0.34 9.86 -1.17
C ALA A 207 0.81 8.98 -0.65
N TRP A 208 0.58 8.20 0.41
CA TRP A 208 1.55 7.24 0.91
C TRP A 208 1.88 6.16 -0.13
N ALA A 209 0.88 5.60 -0.80
CA ALA A 209 1.09 4.58 -1.85
C ALA A 209 1.87 5.14 -3.04
N TRP A 210 1.57 6.37 -3.48
CA TRP A 210 2.31 7.05 -4.53
C TRP A 210 3.78 7.25 -4.16
N SER A 211 4.06 7.65 -2.92
CA SER A 211 5.44 7.88 -2.48
C SER A 211 6.27 6.60 -2.45
N LEU A 212 5.69 5.44 -2.15
CA LEU A 212 6.36 4.14 -2.28
C LEU A 212 6.79 3.87 -3.72
N SER A 213 5.98 4.28 -4.72
CA SER A 213 6.37 4.21 -6.12
C SER A 213 7.50 5.19 -6.47
N ARG A 214 7.59 6.34 -5.78
CA ARG A 214 8.74 7.26 -5.94
C ARG A 214 10.00 6.66 -5.34
N VAL A 215 9.90 5.96 -4.20
CA VAL A 215 11.04 5.21 -3.67
C VAL A 215 11.53 4.17 -4.68
N MET A 216 10.63 3.46 -5.39
CA MET A 216 11.02 2.54 -6.47
C MET A 216 11.85 3.23 -7.55
N ASP A 217 11.57 4.50 -7.90
CA ASP A 217 12.36 5.25 -8.89
C ASP A 217 13.82 5.39 -8.44
N TYR A 218 14.06 5.63 -7.13
CA TYR A 218 15.40 5.63 -6.57
C TYR A 218 16.04 4.23 -6.62
N LEU A 219 15.30 3.19 -6.18
CA LEU A 219 15.82 1.82 -6.12
C LEU A 219 16.23 1.28 -7.49
N GLU A 220 15.58 1.71 -8.59
CA GLU A 220 15.97 1.35 -9.95
C GLU A 220 17.36 1.91 -10.32
N SER A 221 17.75 3.06 -9.76
CA SER A 221 19.04 3.70 -9.98
C SER A 221 20.14 3.19 -9.06
N ASP A 222 19.78 2.54 -7.94
CA ASP A 222 20.74 2.07 -6.95
C ASP A 222 21.50 0.82 -7.44
N LYS A 223 22.83 0.87 -7.37
CA LYS A 223 23.71 -0.20 -7.88
C LYS A 223 23.72 -1.45 -7.00
N ASP A 224 23.43 -1.30 -5.70
CA ASP A 224 23.51 -2.35 -4.70
C ASP A 224 22.16 -3.09 -4.52
N ILE A 225 21.06 -2.53 -5.01
CA ILE A 225 19.70 -3.06 -4.84
C ILE A 225 19.19 -3.79 -6.09
N ASP A 226 18.61 -4.97 -5.89
CA ASP A 226 17.88 -5.68 -6.94
C ASP A 226 16.44 -5.15 -7.04
N HIS A 227 16.26 -4.10 -7.80
CA HIS A 227 14.95 -3.46 -8.01
C HIS A 227 13.88 -4.38 -8.64
N LYS A 228 14.29 -5.53 -9.19
CA LYS A 228 13.33 -6.55 -9.69
C LYS A 228 12.83 -7.48 -8.60
N ARG A 229 13.42 -7.41 -7.42
CA ARG A 229 13.08 -8.22 -6.24
C ARG A 229 12.78 -7.32 -5.03
N VAL A 230 11.80 -6.43 -5.20
CA VAL A 230 11.30 -5.56 -4.13
C VAL A 230 9.95 -6.09 -3.66
N ALA A 231 9.87 -6.41 -2.36
CA ALA A 231 8.64 -6.74 -1.67
C ALA A 231 8.13 -5.50 -0.92
N VAL A 232 6.96 -4.97 -1.30
CA VAL A 232 6.32 -3.90 -0.51
C VAL A 232 5.57 -4.52 0.65
N VAL A 233 5.75 -3.96 1.85
CA VAL A 233 5.16 -4.48 3.10
C VAL A 233 4.58 -3.35 3.94
N GLY A 234 3.45 -3.60 4.57
CA GLY A 234 2.84 -2.66 5.51
C GLY A 234 1.99 -3.34 6.56
N HIS A 235 1.90 -2.70 7.72
CA HIS A 235 1.08 -3.09 8.85
C HIS A 235 -0.05 -2.09 9.04
N SER A 236 -1.26 -2.56 9.38
CA SER A 236 -2.40 -1.71 9.69
C SER A 236 -2.77 -0.80 8.50
N ARG A 237 -2.94 0.51 8.70
CA ARG A 237 -3.13 1.51 7.63
C ARG A 237 -2.03 1.48 6.56
N LEU A 238 -0.82 1.11 6.93
CA LEU A 238 0.28 0.95 5.98
C LEU A 238 0.18 -0.38 5.21
N GLY A 239 -0.56 -1.37 5.72
CA GLY A 239 -0.97 -2.56 4.99
C GLY A 239 -1.97 -2.23 3.87
N LYS A 240 -2.96 -1.36 4.14
CA LYS A 240 -3.84 -0.78 3.11
C LYS A 240 -3.01 -0.05 2.04
N THR A 241 -2.02 0.74 2.50
CA THR A 241 -1.08 1.46 1.62
C THR A 241 -0.27 0.52 0.74
N SER A 242 0.27 -0.59 1.30
CA SER A 242 1.06 -1.55 0.51
C SER A 242 0.22 -2.28 -0.53
N LEU A 243 -1.02 -2.66 -0.21
CA LEU A 243 -1.96 -3.25 -1.18
C LEU A 243 -2.25 -2.28 -2.33
N TRP A 244 -2.56 -1.01 -1.99
CA TRP A 244 -2.87 -0.01 -3.01
C TRP A 244 -1.65 0.35 -3.87
N ALA A 245 -0.46 0.50 -3.27
CA ALA A 245 0.78 0.67 -4.01
C ALA A 245 1.05 -0.51 -4.96
N GLY A 246 0.89 -1.74 -4.46
CA GLY A 246 1.05 -2.96 -5.24
C GLY A 246 0.06 -3.10 -6.39
N ALA A 247 -1.20 -2.68 -6.21
CA ALA A 247 -2.22 -2.69 -7.26
C ALA A 247 -1.87 -1.74 -8.42
N GLN A 248 -1.32 -0.56 -8.10
CA GLN A 248 -0.99 0.48 -9.07
C GLN A 248 0.37 0.28 -9.74
N ASP A 249 1.40 -0.08 -8.98
CA ASP A 249 2.78 -0.18 -9.48
C ASP A 249 3.23 -1.64 -9.61
N LYS A 250 3.42 -2.07 -10.85
CA LYS A 250 3.81 -3.45 -11.17
C LYS A 250 5.27 -3.77 -10.86
N ARG A 251 6.09 -2.79 -10.48
CA ARG A 251 7.50 -2.99 -10.12
C ARG A 251 7.66 -3.66 -8.77
N PHE A 252 6.68 -3.54 -7.87
CA PHE A 252 6.65 -4.34 -6.65
C PHE A 252 6.46 -5.80 -7.00
N ALA A 253 7.47 -6.61 -6.78
CA ALA A 253 7.48 -8.01 -7.17
C ALA A 253 6.66 -8.91 -6.23
N ILE A 254 6.55 -8.53 -4.95
CA ILE A 254 5.68 -9.14 -3.93
C ILE A 254 4.96 -8.02 -3.19
N VAL A 255 3.70 -8.26 -2.78
CA VAL A 255 2.91 -7.32 -1.98
C VAL A 255 2.49 -7.99 -0.68
N ILE A 256 2.75 -7.35 0.46
CA ILE A 256 2.50 -7.91 1.79
C ILE A 256 1.63 -6.94 2.59
N SER A 257 0.52 -7.45 3.10
CA SER A 257 -0.41 -6.72 3.95
C SER A 257 -0.57 -7.44 5.28
N ASN A 258 -0.33 -6.76 6.38
CA ASN A 258 -0.45 -7.28 7.72
C ASN A 258 -1.51 -6.51 8.51
N ASP A 259 -2.49 -7.21 9.08
CA ASP A 259 -3.57 -6.65 9.92
C ASP A 259 -4.18 -5.37 9.32
N SER A 260 -4.51 -5.38 8.03
CA SER A 260 -4.90 -4.15 7.32
C SER A 260 -6.38 -3.80 7.46
N GLY A 261 -7.25 -4.74 7.77
CA GLY A 261 -8.64 -4.50 8.09
C GLY A 261 -9.47 -3.83 6.99
N CYS A 262 -10.50 -3.09 7.41
CA CYS A 262 -11.42 -2.35 6.53
C CYS A 262 -10.68 -1.38 5.60
N GLY A 263 -11.05 -1.34 4.31
CA GLY A 263 -10.32 -0.58 3.30
C GLY A 263 -8.89 -1.06 3.07
N GLY A 264 -8.56 -2.25 3.56
CA GLY A 264 -7.32 -2.98 3.34
C GLY A 264 -7.63 -4.36 2.76
N ALA A 265 -7.31 -5.44 3.48
CA ALA A 265 -7.60 -6.80 3.03
C ALA A 265 -8.98 -7.31 3.46
N ALA A 266 -9.60 -6.78 4.53
CA ALA A 266 -10.86 -7.29 5.03
C ALA A 266 -12.06 -6.90 4.14
N LEU A 267 -12.98 -7.85 3.91
CA LEU A 267 -14.20 -7.61 3.18
C LEU A 267 -15.11 -6.63 3.91
N SER A 268 -15.37 -5.46 3.34
CA SER A 268 -16.21 -4.41 3.91
C SER A 268 -17.68 -4.83 4.02
N MET A 269 -18.18 -5.61 3.04
CA MET A 269 -19.57 -6.09 3.03
C MET A 269 -19.91 -7.05 4.18
N ARG A 270 -18.91 -7.61 4.87
CA ARG A 270 -19.12 -8.43 6.08
C ARG A 270 -19.62 -7.60 7.26
N LYS A 271 -19.32 -6.30 7.28
CA LYS A 271 -19.70 -5.38 8.38
C LYS A 271 -19.26 -5.89 9.75
N TYR A 272 -18.09 -6.51 9.82
CA TYR A 272 -17.49 -7.05 11.03
C TYR A 272 -16.26 -6.23 11.44
N GLY A 273 -16.06 -6.01 12.73
CA GLY A 273 -14.96 -5.18 13.23
C GLY A 273 -15.11 -3.72 12.83
N GLU A 274 -14.10 -3.15 12.17
CA GLU A 274 -14.14 -1.80 11.64
C GLU A 274 -14.99 -1.73 10.36
N THR A 275 -16.05 -0.92 10.38
CA THR A 275 -16.92 -0.71 9.19
C THR A 275 -16.47 0.50 8.39
N VAL A 276 -16.99 0.65 7.15
CA VAL A 276 -16.72 1.83 6.32
C VAL A 276 -17.16 3.11 7.01
N ALA A 277 -18.29 3.09 7.71
CA ALA A 277 -18.75 4.25 8.48
C ALA A 277 -17.82 4.59 9.66
N ALA A 278 -17.27 3.58 10.32
CA ALA A 278 -16.35 3.79 11.43
C ALA A 278 -15.01 4.38 10.95
N ILE A 279 -14.43 3.82 9.88
CA ILE A 279 -13.14 4.28 9.37
C ILE A 279 -13.22 5.69 8.76
N ASN A 280 -14.29 6.00 8.01
CA ASN A 280 -14.48 7.33 7.43
C ASN A 280 -14.71 8.41 8.51
N ARG A 281 -15.42 8.07 9.60
CA ARG A 281 -15.62 8.98 10.74
C ARG A 281 -14.35 9.23 11.53
N ASN A 282 -13.57 8.15 11.79
CA ASN A 282 -12.39 8.23 12.65
C ASN A 282 -11.15 8.76 11.91
N PHE A 283 -11.10 8.55 10.59
CA PHE A 283 -9.98 8.90 9.74
C PHE A 283 -10.46 9.49 8.40
N PRO A 284 -11.15 10.66 8.43
CA PRO A 284 -11.77 11.26 7.23
C PRO A 284 -10.76 11.63 6.14
N HIS A 285 -9.47 11.70 6.46
CA HIS A 285 -8.38 12.02 5.54
C HIS A 285 -7.81 10.79 4.81
N TRP A 286 -8.13 9.55 5.20
CA TRP A 286 -7.45 8.38 4.63
C TRP A 286 -7.84 8.06 3.19
N PHE A 287 -9.12 8.16 2.88
CA PHE A 287 -9.69 7.80 1.57
C PHE A 287 -10.17 9.04 0.82
N CYS A 288 -10.57 8.88 -0.44
CA CYS A 288 -11.21 9.97 -1.16
C CYS A 288 -12.63 10.23 -0.63
N ASP A 289 -13.17 11.45 -0.86
CA ASP A 289 -14.49 11.84 -0.36
C ASP A 289 -15.61 10.93 -0.90
N ASN A 290 -15.45 10.36 -2.09
CA ASN A 290 -16.41 9.43 -2.67
C ASN A 290 -16.63 8.17 -1.81
N TYR A 291 -15.62 7.74 -1.03
CA TYR A 291 -15.76 6.55 -0.17
C TYR A 291 -16.82 6.74 0.93
N ASN A 292 -17.15 7.98 1.28
CA ASN A 292 -18.23 8.28 2.24
C ASN A 292 -19.61 7.77 1.79
N LYS A 293 -19.85 7.58 0.47
CA LYS A 293 -21.08 7.02 -0.09
C LYS A 293 -21.40 5.61 0.43
N TYR A 294 -20.36 4.88 0.85
CA TYR A 294 -20.45 3.50 1.29
C TYR A 294 -20.53 3.36 2.82
N SER A 295 -20.54 4.47 3.56
CA SER A 295 -20.74 4.48 5.02
C SER A 295 -22.16 3.99 5.37
N ASN A 296 -22.27 2.86 6.08
CA ASN A 296 -23.51 2.12 6.34
C ASN A 296 -24.27 1.69 5.06
N ASN A 297 -23.57 1.54 3.96
CA ASN A 297 -24.11 1.22 2.65
C ASN A 297 -23.09 0.35 1.87
N GLU A 298 -22.40 -0.54 2.57
CA GLU A 298 -21.32 -1.36 2.02
C GLU A 298 -21.82 -2.28 0.89
N GLU A 299 -23.09 -2.66 0.90
CA GLU A 299 -23.75 -3.43 -0.18
C GLU A 299 -23.82 -2.68 -1.51
N ALA A 300 -23.64 -1.37 -1.53
CA ALA A 300 -23.57 -0.59 -2.77
C ALA A 300 -22.17 -0.63 -3.43
N LEU A 301 -21.16 -1.21 -2.77
CA LEU A 301 -19.89 -1.48 -3.41
C LEU A 301 -20.08 -2.43 -4.58
N TRP A 302 -19.67 -2.04 -5.77
CA TRP A 302 -19.70 -2.94 -6.92
C TRP A 302 -18.73 -4.12 -6.77
N ILE A 303 -17.61 -3.92 -6.11
CA ILE A 303 -16.59 -4.92 -5.79
C ILE A 303 -15.97 -4.57 -4.43
N ASP A 304 -15.69 -5.58 -3.65
CA ASP A 304 -15.06 -5.43 -2.34
C ASP A 304 -13.55 -5.73 -2.40
N GLN A 305 -12.87 -5.84 -1.28
CA GLN A 305 -11.41 -5.88 -1.15
C GLN A 305 -10.74 -7.07 -1.85
N GLN A 306 -11.46 -8.16 -2.14
CA GLN A 306 -10.96 -9.22 -3.03
C GLN A 306 -10.55 -8.68 -4.42
N GLY A 307 -11.22 -7.64 -4.90
CA GLY A 307 -10.86 -6.93 -6.13
C GLY A 307 -9.51 -6.23 -6.04
N LEU A 308 -9.22 -5.60 -4.90
CA LEU A 308 -7.92 -4.97 -4.65
C LEU A 308 -6.78 -6.00 -4.71
N ILE A 309 -6.96 -7.15 -4.04
CA ILE A 309 -5.99 -8.25 -4.07
C ILE A 309 -5.85 -8.82 -5.49
N ALA A 310 -6.95 -8.98 -6.22
CA ALA A 310 -6.96 -9.46 -7.59
C ALA A 310 -6.20 -8.54 -8.56
N LEU A 311 -6.18 -7.21 -8.33
CA LEU A 311 -5.40 -6.26 -9.13
C LEU A 311 -3.90 -6.53 -9.11
N ILE A 312 -3.39 -7.20 -8.07
CA ILE A 312 -1.97 -7.54 -7.91
C ILE A 312 -1.59 -8.71 -8.82
N ALA A 313 -2.54 -9.59 -9.17
CA ALA A 313 -2.28 -10.77 -10.01
C ALA A 313 -1.56 -10.41 -11.32
N PRO A 314 -0.59 -11.24 -11.78
CA PRO A 314 -0.20 -12.55 -11.25
C PRO A 314 0.95 -12.50 -10.21
N ARG A 315 1.34 -11.33 -9.71
CA ARG A 315 2.43 -11.20 -8.73
C ARG A 315 1.99 -11.76 -7.38
N PRO A 316 2.93 -12.36 -6.62
CA PRO A 316 2.62 -12.89 -5.30
C PRO A 316 2.08 -11.83 -4.34
N VAL A 317 1.08 -12.19 -3.57
CA VAL A 317 0.52 -11.39 -2.48
C VAL A 317 0.47 -12.21 -1.20
N TYR A 318 0.78 -11.58 -0.08
CA TYR A 318 0.69 -12.20 1.24
C TYR A 318 -0.20 -11.36 2.15
N VAL A 319 -1.20 -11.99 2.75
CA VAL A 319 -2.08 -11.37 3.75
C VAL A 319 -1.80 -12.02 5.10
N ALA A 320 -1.69 -11.24 6.14
CA ALA A 320 -1.42 -11.73 7.48
C ALA A 320 -2.36 -11.05 8.48
N SER A 321 -2.85 -11.84 9.41
CA SER A 321 -3.79 -11.41 10.45
C SER A 321 -3.34 -11.87 11.82
N ALA A 322 -3.85 -11.22 12.88
CA ALA A 322 -3.63 -11.58 14.28
C ALA A 322 -4.92 -12.08 14.95
N SER A 323 -4.83 -13.16 15.73
CA SER A 323 -5.98 -13.89 16.28
C SER A 323 -6.79 -13.13 17.33
N LEU A 324 -6.25 -12.07 17.92
CA LEU A 324 -6.91 -11.21 18.89
C LEU A 324 -7.19 -9.81 18.32
N ASP A 325 -7.20 -9.67 16.99
CA ASP A 325 -7.48 -8.42 16.27
C ASP A 325 -8.83 -8.46 15.55
N ASP A 326 -9.90 -8.68 16.33
CA ASP A 326 -11.26 -8.73 15.79
C ASP A 326 -11.65 -7.46 15.03
N TRP A 327 -11.01 -6.32 15.38
CA TRP A 327 -11.25 -5.05 14.70
C TRP A 327 -10.81 -5.06 13.25
N ALA A 328 -9.77 -5.80 12.91
CA ALA A 328 -9.28 -5.97 11.54
C ALA A 328 -10.01 -7.07 10.75
N ASP A 329 -10.90 -7.85 11.37
CA ASP A 329 -11.63 -8.97 10.75
C ASP A 329 -10.69 -9.99 10.08
N PRO A 330 -9.95 -10.81 10.85
CA PRO A 330 -9.04 -11.82 10.30
C PRO A 330 -9.68 -12.77 9.30
N GLU A 331 -10.94 -13.17 9.53
CA GLU A 331 -11.67 -14.03 8.61
C GLU A 331 -12.01 -13.29 7.32
N GLY A 332 -12.40 -12.01 7.40
CA GLY A 332 -12.65 -11.16 6.23
C GLY A 332 -11.40 -10.94 5.40
N GLU A 333 -10.22 -10.79 6.03
CA GLU A 333 -8.94 -10.71 5.33
C GLU A 333 -8.61 -12.03 4.60
N TYR A 334 -8.84 -13.17 5.26
CA TYR A 334 -8.67 -14.48 4.64
C TYR A 334 -9.60 -14.70 3.45
N LEU A 335 -10.90 -14.46 3.64
CA LEU A 335 -11.91 -14.63 2.59
C LEU A 335 -11.65 -13.75 1.39
N SER A 336 -11.20 -12.52 1.60
CA SER A 336 -10.82 -11.61 0.53
C SER A 336 -9.66 -12.19 -0.30
N ALA A 337 -8.63 -12.71 0.37
CA ALA A 337 -7.52 -13.38 -0.31
C ALA A 337 -7.97 -14.65 -1.05
N LEU A 338 -8.87 -15.43 -0.46
CA LEU A 338 -9.46 -16.61 -1.08
C LEU A 338 -10.28 -16.25 -2.34
N HIS A 339 -11.14 -15.25 -2.24
CA HIS A 339 -12.01 -14.83 -3.36
C HIS A 339 -11.24 -14.16 -4.51
N ALA A 340 -10.01 -13.69 -4.27
CA ALA A 340 -9.11 -13.23 -5.34
C ALA A 340 -8.47 -14.38 -6.14
N SER A 341 -8.47 -15.62 -5.61
CA SER A 341 -7.79 -16.79 -6.19
C SER A 341 -8.20 -17.12 -7.62
N PRO A 342 -9.49 -17.04 -8.03
CA PRO A 342 -9.89 -17.31 -9.40
C PRO A 342 -9.13 -16.46 -10.44
N VAL A 343 -8.82 -15.20 -10.11
CA VAL A 343 -8.04 -14.33 -11.01
C VAL A 343 -6.60 -14.84 -11.15
N TYR A 344 -5.99 -15.35 -10.10
CA TYR A 344 -4.66 -15.97 -10.17
C TYR A 344 -4.67 -17.23 -11.04
N GLU A 345 -5.71 -18.03 -10.96
CA GLU A 345 -5.90 -19.24 -11.76
C GLU A 345 -5.97 -18.94 -13.27
N LEU A 346 -6.53 -17.79 -13.68
CA LEU A 346 -6.49 -17.32 -15.08
C LEU A 346 -5.05 -17.17 -15.62
N TYR A 347 -4.08 -16.99 -14.73
CA TYR A 347 -2.65 -16.90 -15.08
C TYR A 347 -1.90 -18.20 -14.88
N GLY A 348 -2.60 -19.32 -14.57
CA GLY A 348 -1.99 -20.58 -14.20
C GLY A 348 -1.23 -20.52 -12.87
N LYS A 349 -1.66 -19.62 -11.96
CA LYS A 349 -1.06 -19.43 -10.65
C LYS A 349 -1.98 -19.99 -9.58
N LYS A 350 -1.43 -20.74 -8.62
CA LYS A 350 -2.21 -21.31 -7.51
C LYS A 350 -2.49 -20.20 -6.50
N GLY A 351 -3.77 -19.99 -6.18
CA GLY A 351 -4.23 -19.16 -5.05
C GLY A 351 -4.48 -19.99 -3.79
N LEU A 352 -5.32 -19.48 -2.88
CA LEU A 352 -5.87 -20.25 -1.76
C LEU A 352 -7.03 -21.10 -2.24
N SER A 353 -7.26 -22.25 -1.61
CA SER A 353 -8.28 -23.21 -2.04
C SER A 353 -9.19 -23.71 -0.91
N SER A 354 -8.79 -23.54 0.36
CA SER A 354 -9.63 -23.93 1.48
C SER A 354 -10.72 -22.87 1.72
N PRO A 355 -11.98 -23.25 1.90
CA PRO A 355 -13.02 -22.31 2.34
C PRO A 355 -12.87 -21.93 3.83
N THR A 356 -12.08 -22.67 4.58
CA THR A 356 -11.86 -22.47 6.01
C THR A 356 -10.51 -21.82 6.25
N MET A 357 -10.52 -20.72 7.00
CA MET A 357 -9.31 -20.04 7.47
C MET A 357 -8.39 -21.02 8.22
N PRO A 358 -7.07 -20.97 8.03
CA PRO A 358 -6.14 -21.86 8.72
C PRO A 358 -6.13 -21.59 10.24
N ALA A 359 -5.74 -22.63 10.99
CA ALA A 359 -5.55 -22.50 12.43
C ALA A 359 -4.42 -21.49 12.76
N ILE A 360 -4.44 -20.96 13.97
CA ILE A 360 -3.40 -20.07 14.49
C ILE A 360 -2.01 -20.69 14.29
N ASN A 361 -1.07 -19.88 13.82
CA ASN A 361 0.32 -20.26 13.55
C ASN A 361 0.49 -21.39 12.52
N THR A 362 -0.52 -21.60 11.66
CA THR A 362 -0.48 -22.57 10.58
C THR A 362 -0.51 -21.85 9.22
N PRO A 363 0.63 -21.32 8.74
CA PRO A 363 0.67 -20.55 7.52
C PRO A 363 0.34 -21.40 6.29
N VAL A 364 -0.42 -20.83 5.37
CA VAL A 364 -0.73 -21.38 4.05
C VAL A 364 -0.16 -20.45 2.98
N GLY A 365 0.29 -20.96 1.85
CA GLY A 365 0.87 -20.08 0.83
C GLY A 365 1.94 -20.75 -0.01
N GLU A 366 1.68 -22.01 -0.41
CA GLU A 366 2.50 -22.66 -1.41
C GLU A 366 2.31 -22.09 -2.82
N GLY A 367 1.25 -21.31 -3.02
CA GLY A 367 0.90 -20.63 -4.25
C GLY A 367 1.40 -19.20 -4.33
N HIS A 368 0.69 -18.38 -5.13
CA HIS A 368 0.95 -16.96 -5.31
C HIS A 368 0.15 -16.07 -4.35
N ILE A 369 -0.80 -16.64 -3.61
CA ILE A 369 -1.44 -16.00 -2.47
C ILE A 369 -1.00 -16.75 -1.22
N GLY A 370 -0.41 -16.04 -0.27
CA GLY A 370 -0.06 -16.55 1.05
C GLY A 370 -0.95 -15.94 2.14
N TYR A 371 -1.18 -16.71 3.21
CA TYR A 371 -1.89 -16.24 4.39
C TYR A 371 -1.37 -16.90 5.66
N HIS A 372 -1.38 -16.15 6.77
CA HIS A 372 -1.30 -16.74 8.11
C HIS A 372 -2.17 -15.96 9.09
N LEU A 373 -2.62 -16.69 10.11
CA LEU A 373 -3.21 -16.14 11.33
C LEU A 373 -2.19 -16.31 12.43
N ARG A 374 -1.57 -15.21 12.88
CA ARG A 374 -0.62 -15.21 14.01
C ARG A 374 -1.36 -15.18 15.34
N GLU A 375 -0.84 -15.84 16.36
CA GLU A 375 -1.31 -15.63 17.72
C GLU A 375 -0.97 -14.22 18.21
N GLY A 376 -1.92 -13.52 18.82
CA GLY A 376 -1.71 -12.24 19.48
C GLY A 376 -2.57 -11.11 18.97
N ARG A 377 -2.20 -9.89 19.37
CA ARG A 377 -2.94 -8.65 19.11
C ARG A 377 -2.46 -7.97 17.83
N HIS A 378 -3.11 -6.87 17.47
CA HIS A 378 -2.76 -5.97 16.37
C HIS A 378 -1.30 -5.51 16.44
N ASP A 379 -0.41 -6.15 15.68
CA ASP A 379 1.03 -5.84 15.60
C ASP A 379 1.68 -6.53 14.39
N ILE A 380 2.94 -6.19 14.11
CA ILE A 380 3.84 -6.92 13.22
C ILE A 380 5.11 -7.27 13.99
N ASN A 381 5.56 -8.52 13.93
CA ASN A 381 6.68 -8.97 14.73
C ASN A 381 7.56 -10.01 13.99
N ALA A 382 8.52 -10.58 14.68
CA ALA A 382 9.47 -11.54 14.10
C ALA A 382 8.79 -12.79 13.50
N TYR A 383 7.65 -13.25 14.03
CA TYR A 383 6.90 -14.36 13.44
C TYR A 383 6.40 -14.01 12.04
N ASP A 384 5.79 -12.83 11.88
CA ASP A 384 5.29 -12.34 10.59
C ASP A 384 6.46 -12.23 9.59
N TRP A 385 7.57 -11.62 10.01
CA TRP A 385 8.77 -11.48 9.18
C TRP A 385 9.37 -12.82 8.75
N ALA A 386 9.35 -13.84 9.60
CA ALA A 386 9.78 -15.19 9.23
C ALA A 386 8.94 -15.76 8.08
N GLN A 387 7.62 -15.53 8.11
CA GLN A 387 6.72 -15.98 7.03
C GLN A 387 6.94 -15.17 5.75
N TYR A 388 7.14 -13.85 5.84
CA TYR A 388 7.41 -12.99 4.69
C TYR A 388 8.73 -13.35 4.01
N ILE A 389 9.78 -13.58 4.77
CA ILE A 389 11.09 -14.04 4.25
C ILE A 389 10.95 -15.41 3.57
N ARG A 390 10.23 -16.35 4.20
CA ARG A 390 9.96 -17.68 3.62
C ARG A 390 9.20 -17.59 2.30
N PHE A 391 8.18 -16.74 2.24
CA PHE A 391 7.39 -16.50 1.03
C PHE A 391 8.24 -15.83 -0.05
N ALA A 392 9.02 -14.81 0.30
CA ALA A 392 9.94 -14.16 -0.62
C ALA A 392 11.03 -15.11 -1.16
N ASN A 393 11.61 -15.98 -0.32
CA ASN A 393 12.58 -16.98 -0.74
C ASN A 393 12.00 -17.90 -1.82
N ARG A 394 10.74 -18.32 -1.65
CA ARG A 394 10.07 -19.16 -2.64
C ARG A 394 9.93 -18.45 -3.99
N HIS A 395 9.48 -17.22 -3.99
CA HIS A 395 9.19 -16.48 -5.22
C HIS A 395 10.40 -15.85 -5.88
N PHE A 396 11.42 -15.48 -5.11
CA PHE A 396 12.63 -14.87 -5.65
C PHE A 396 13.71 -15.86 -6.03
N PHE A 397 13.76 -17.02 -5.33
CA PHE A 397 14.87 -17.97 -5.47
C PHE A 397 14.43 -19.42 -5.71
N GLY A 398 13.13 -19.72 -5.65
CA GLY A 398 12.60 -21.07 -5.83
C GLY A 398 12.91 -22.01 -4.65
N LYS A 399 13.08 -21.48 -3.43
CA LYS A 399 13.52 -22.25 -2.24
C LYS A 399 12.38 -22.45 -1.25
#